data_55d71c9fbfa9c1e78dec0eadacfc3a7f
#
_entry.id   55d71c9fbfa9c1e78dec0eadacfc3a7f
#
_cell.length_a   1.000
_cell.length_b   1.000
_cell.length_c   1.000
_cell.angle_alpha   90.00
_cell.angle_beta   90.00
_cell.angle_gamma   90.00
#
_symmetry.space_group_name_H-M   'P 1'
#
loop_
_entity.id
_entity.type
_entity.pdbx_description
1 polymer ?
#
loop_
_entity_poly.entity_id
_entity_poly.type
_entity_poly.pdbx_seq_one_letter_code
_entity_poly.pdbx_strand_id
1 'polypeptide(L)'
;MNADQIRGLKPTLTRYLKRFDDCFARCDTRAHLPVYVGGQLSDLPAKSCEPIALAAGVAPRTLQEFLSQHCWDEGRMRDRVQELVVRDHAGPNSIGIIDETSDVKKGDKTPGVQRQWCGKVGKKENCLVTVHLGYATGDFHCLVDGDLFLPESWSEDRGRCRAAGIPNEVVYRPKWQIALELFDRARGNGLTFDWLTFDEGYGSKPLFLQGLDDRGQLFVAEVPVTFSCWSEAPPVAHRPYRRGGRGRSRKTPRLRCDAPAPMSVKDLLKHSPALRDQPWVRYLVKDGLKGPMVWETKHTRIVMKNAAGLPGIELHLVVARNVLDP
;
A
#
# COMPACT_ATOMS: atom_id res chain seq x y z
N MET A 1 -17.85 8.83 -26.28
CA MET A 1 -19.13 8.89 -25.56
C MET A 1 -20.14 9.62 -26.43
N ASN A 2 -21.35 9.03 -26.66
CA ASN A 2 -22.40 9.66 -27.46
C ASN A 2 -23.36 10.50 -26.57
N ALA A 3 -24.29 11.27 -27.19
CA ALA A 3 -25.20 12.17 -26.49
C ALA A 3 -26.13 11.44 -25.46
N ASP A 4 -26.52 10.19 -25.74
CA ASP A 4 -27.37 9.41 -24.84
C ASP A 4 -26.59 8.93 -23.62
N GLN A 5 -25.33 8.53 -23.80
CA GLN A 5 -24.43 8.20 -22.71
C GLN A 5 -24.20 9.42 -21.80
N ILE A 6 -23.99 10.61 -22.36
CA ILE A 6 -23.85 11.85 -21.58
C ILE A 6 -25.12 12.16 -20.78
N ARG A 7 -26.30 12.05 -21.40
CA ARG A 7 -27.59 12.22 -20.71
C ARG A 7 -27.80 11.21 -19.59
N GLY A 8 -27.30 9.99 -19.75
CA GLY A 8 -27.38 8.92 -18.76
C GLY A 8 -26.44 9.08 -17.55
N LEU A 9 -25.42 9.96 -17.60
CA LEU A 9 -24.42 10.07 -16.53
C LEU A 9 -25.03 10.50 -15.19
N LYS A 10 -25.87 11.55 -15.17
CA LYS A 10 -26.48 12.06 -13.94
C LYS A 10 -27.39 11.03 -13.25
N PRO A 11 -28.32 10.36 -13.94
CA PRO A 11 -29.13 9.28 -13.33
C PRO A 11 -28.26 8.10 -12.84
N THR A 12 -27.21 7.75 -13.57
CA THR A 12 -26.28 6.68 -13.16
C THR A 12 -25.53 7.04 -11.89
N LEU A 13 -24.97 8.26 -11.80
CA LEU A 13 -24.35 8.76 -10.58
C LEU A 13 -25.33 8.77 -9.40
N THR A 14 -26.56 9.26 -9.62
CA THR A 14 -27.58 9.27 -8.56
C THR A 14 -27.88 7.86 -8.05
N ARG A 15 -28.01 6.88 -8.95
CA ARG A 15 -28.25 5.47 -8.60
C ARG A 15 -27.04 4.89 -7.86
N TYR A 16 -25.83 5.23 -8.26
CA TYR A 16 -24.61 4.80 -7.60
C TYR A 16 -24.55 5.35 -6.17
N LEU A 17 -24.76 6.65 -5.98
CA LEU A 17 -24.69 7.29 -4.68
C LEU A 17 -25.76 6.81 -3.68
N LYS A 18 -26.95 6.42 -4.17
CA LYS A 18 -27.99 5.81 -3.33
C LYS A 18 -27.54 4.53 -2.60
N ARG A 19 -26.51 3.85 -3.10
CA ARG A 19 -25.95 2.66 -2.45
C ARG A 19 -25.26 2.94 -1.12
N PHE A 20 -24.97 4.23 -0.86
CA PHE A 20 -24.32 4.71 0.37
C PHE A 20 -25.32 5.36 1.33
N ASP A 21 -26.63 5.32 1.04
CA ASP A 21 -27.66 5.99 1.85
C ASP A 21 -27.64 5.54 3.31
N ASP A 22 -27.40 4.26 3.55
CA ASP A 22 -27.35 3.64 4.86
C ASP A 22 -26.05 3.89 5.66
N CYS A 23 -25.06 4.56 5.06
CA CYS A 23 -23.89 5.06 5.75
C CYS A 23 -24.17 6.36 6.54
N PHE A 24 -25.37 6.93 6.37
CA PHE A 24 -25.76 8.21 6.98
C PHE A 24 -27.00 8.02 7.88
N ALA A 25 -26.84 8.33 9.16
CA ALA A 25 -27.96 8.31 10.10
C ALA A 25 -28.99 9.44 9.84
N ARG A 26 -28.56 10.57 9.23
CA ARG A 26 -29.39 11.75 9.00
C ARG A 26 -29.52 12.06 7.50
N CYS A 27 -30.73 12.34 7.05
CA CYS A 27 -31.02 12.65 5.64
C CYS A 27 -30.42 14.00 5.20
N ASP A 28 -30.31 14.98 6.08
CA ASP A 28 -29.66 16.27 5.80
C ASP A 28 -28.16 16.10 5.56
N THR A 29 -27.46 15.33 6.39
CA THR A 29 -26.05 14.99 6.20
C THR A 29 -25.84 14.25 4.87
N ARG A 30 -26.70 13.26 4.59
CA ARG A 30 -26.66 12.48 3.32
C ARG A 30 -26.81 13.36 2.08
N ALA A 31 -27.65 14.42 2.16
CA ALA A 31 -27.90 15.31 1.03
C ALA A 31 -26.64 16.05 0.54
N HIS A 32 -25.58 16.12 1.35
CA HIS A 32 -24.32 16.76 0.95
C HIS A 32 -23.41 15.84 0.11
N LEU A 33 -23.59 14.52 0.19
CA LEU A 33 -22.77 13.57 -0.58
C LEU A 33 -22.87 13.79 -2.11
N PRO A 34 -24.07 13.89 -2.72
CA PRO A 34 -24.20 14.16 -4.16
C PRO A 34 -23.59 15.50 -4.58
N VAL A 35 -23.69 16.53 -3.71
CA VAL A 35 -23.10 17.85 -3.97
C VAL A 35 -21.58 17.76 -4.01
N TYR A 36 -20.99 17.14 -2.99
CA TYR A 36 -19.55 16.99 -2.90
C TYR A 36 -18.97 16.13 -4.03
N VAL A 37 -19.54 14.95 -4.28
CA VAL A 37 -19.08 14.05 -5.34
C VAL A 37 -19.30 14.67 -6.72
N GLY A 38 -20.44 15.34 -6.95
CA GLY A 38 -20.69 16.06 -8.20
C GLY A 38 -19.65 17.14 -8.47
N GLY A 39 -19.24 17.89 -7.43
CA GLY A 39 -18.16 18.88 -7.54
C GLY A 39 -16.78 18.25 -7.81
N GLN A 40 -16.46 17.09 -7.19
CA GLN A 40 -15.23 16.37 -7.48
C GLN A 40 -15.16 15.88 -8.95
N LEU A 41 -16.29 15.51 -9.52
CA LEU A 41 -16.40 15.03 -10.92
C LEU A 41 -16.56 16.15 -11.95
N SER A 42 -16.73 17.41 -11.52
CA SER A 42 -16.89 18.56 -12.40
C SER A 42 -15.56 19.02 -13.01
N ASP A 43 -15.63 19.98 -13.90
CA ASP A 43 -14.49 20.66 -14.56
C ASP A 43 -13.96 21.88 -13.77
N LEU A 44 -14.39 22.04 -12.51
CA LEU A 44 -13.90 23.10 -11.65
C LEU A 44 -12.37 23.12 -11.56
N PRO A 45 -11.71 24.26 -11.72
CA PRO A 45 -10.25 24.37 -11.67
C PRO A 45 -9.68 24.07 -10.27
N ALA A 46 -10.48 24.26 -9.22
CA ALA A 46 -10.14 23.87 -7.85
C ALA A 46 -11.30 23.06 -7.25
N LYS A 47 -10.99 21.91 -6.65
CA LYS A 47 -11.98 20.96 -6.11
C LYS A 47 -11.94 20.89 -4.57
N SER A 48 -11.77 22.05 -3.93
CA SER A 48 -11.95 22.17 -2.48
C SER A 48 -13.41 22.53 -2.12
N CYS A 49 -13.75 22.47 -0.84
CA CYS A 49 -15.12 22.69 -0.38
C CYS A 49 -15.73 24.01 -0.88
N GLU A 50 -14.96 25.11 -0.87
CA GLU A 50 -15.47 26.43 -1.24
C GLU A 50 -15.88 26.52 -2.72
N PRO A 51 -15.03 26.23 -3.73
CA PRO A 51 -15.43 26.25 -5.12
C PRO A 51 -16.60 25.31 -5.43
N ILE A 52 -16.62 24.10 -4.83
CA ILE A 52 -17.70 23.14 -5.01
C ILE A 52 -19.01 23.68 -4.45
N ALA A 53 -18.98 24.24 -3.25
CA ALA A 53 -20.17 24.81 -2.61
C ALA A 53 -20.75 25.99 -3.41
N LEU A 54 -19.89 26.91 -3.84
CA LEU A 54 -20.29 28.06 -4.65
C LEU A 54 -20.91 27.63 -6.00
N ALA A 55 -20.31 26.67 -6.68
CA ALA A 55 -20.84 26.13 -7.93
C ALA A 55 -22.19 25.43 -7.76
N ALA A 56 -22.42 24.83 -6.58
CA ALA A 56 -23.67 24.15 -6.23
C ALA A 56 -24.74 25.10 -5.62
N GLY A 57 -24.41 26.37 -5.41
CA GLY A 57 -25.31 27.34 -4.75
C GLY A 57 -25.55 27.08 -3.25
N VAL A 58 -24.62 26.42 -2.57
CA VAL A 58 -24.69 26.18 -1.13
C VAL A 58 -23.59 26.95 -0.38
N ALA A 59 -23.80 27.21 0.90
CA ALA A 59 -22.81 27.93 1.70
C ALA A 59 -21.52 27.09 1.85
N PRO A 60 -20.31 27.65 1.63
CA PRO A 60 -19.05 26.93 1.76
C PRO A 60 -18.88 26.20 3.10
N ARG A 61 -19.32 26.82 4.20
CA ARG A 61 -19.28 26.25 5.54
C ARG A 61 -20.04 24.92 5.64
N THR A 62 -21.14 24.78 4.93
CA THR A 62 -21.94 23.54 4.92
C THR A 62 -21.14 22.31 4.47
N LEU A 63 -20.36 22.42 3.38
CA LEU A 63 -19.50 21.32 2.93
C LEU A 63 -18.26 21.15 3.82
N GLN A 64 -17.74 22.21 4.40
CA GLN A 64 -16.65 22.13 5.39
C GLN A 64 -17.11 21.35 6.64
N GLU A 65 -18.30 21.65 7.17
CA GLU A 65 -18.89 20.94 8.31
C GLU A 65 -19.23 19.48 7.95
N PHE A 66 -19.72 19.23 6.73
CA PHE A 66 -19.96 17.87 6.23
C PHE A 66 -18.71 16.99 6.32
N LEU A 67 -17.52 17.50 5.94
CA LEU A 67 -16.27 16.74 5.95
C LEU A 67 -15.56 16.75 7.31
N SER A 68 -15.88 17.66 8.24
CA SER A 68 -15.12 17.83 9.47
C SER A 68 -15.89 17.57 10.76
N GLN A 69 -17.22 17.72 10.75
CA GLN A 69 -18.05 17.65 11.96
C GLN A 69 -19.22 16.68 11.88
N HIS A 70 -19.77 16.47 10.68
CA HIS A 70 -20.88 15.54 10.52
C HIS A 70 -20.41 14.10 10.69
N CYS A 71 -21.19 13.31 11.45
CA CYS A 71 -20.93 11.90 11.67
C CYS A 71 -21.61 11.05 10.59
N TRP A 72 -20.86 10.12 10.01
CA TRP A 72 -21.29 9.12 9.06
C TRP A 72 -20.42 7.88 9.22
N ASP A 73 -20.89 6.74 8.75
CA ASP A 73 -20.16 5.50 8.85
C ASP A 73 -19.18 5.36 7.69
N GLU A 74 -17.97 5.88 7.87
CA GLU A 74 -16.90 5.84 6.88
C GLU A 74 -16.37 4.42 6.64
N GLY A 75 -16.36 3.59 7.69
CA GLY A 75 -15.97 2.19 7.60
C GLY A 75 -16.92 1.43 6.68
N ARG A 76 -18.22 1.57 6.90
CA ARG A 76 -19.25 0.98 6.04
C ARG A 76 -19.21 1.51 4.62
N MET A 77 -18.88 2.79 4.44
CA MET A 77 -18.72 3.36 3.10
C MET A 77 -17.54 2.73 2.35
N ARG A 78 -16.41 2.54 3.01
CA ARG A 78 -15.25 1.83 2.44
C ARG A 78 -15.58 0.38 2.11
N ASP A 79 -16.21 -0.35 3.03
CA ASP A 79 -16.64 -1.72 2.81
C ASP A 79 -17.60 -1.81 1.61
N ARG A 80 -18.55 -0.87 1.48
CA ARG A 80 -19.47 -0.80 0.35
C ARG A 80 -18.75 -0.58 -0.99
N VAL A 81 -17.71 0.25 -1.04
CA VAL A 81 -16.89 0.40 -2.26
C VAL A 81 -16.27 -0.94 -2.65
N GLN A 82 -15.70 -1.67 -1.69
CA GLN A 82 -15.08 -2.98 -1.92
C GLN A 82 -16.13 -4.02 -2.39
N GLU A 83 -17.28 -4.10 -1.75
CA GLU A 83 -18.40 -4.95 -2.16
C GLU A 83 -18.87 -4.66 -3.60
N LEU A 84 -18.91 -3.38 -3.98
CA LEU A 84 -19.27 -2.96 -5.33
C LEU A 84 -18.23 -3.40 -6.36
N VAL A 85 -16.95 -3.30 -6.02
CA VAL A 85 -15.86 -3.78 -6.89
C VAL A 85 -15.93 -5.30 -7.03
N VAL A 86 -16.14 -6.04 -5.95
CA VAL A 86 -16.35 -7.51 -5.99
C VAL A 86 -17.50 -7.88 -6.93
N ARG A 87 -18.64 -7.22 -6.78
CA ARG A 87 -19.85 -7.55 -7.54
C ARG A 87 -19.72 -7.23 -9.04
N ASP A 88 -19.12 -6.08 -9.36
CA ASP A 88 -19.17 -5.50 -10.71
C ASP A 88 -17.88 -5.73 -11.51
N HIS A 89 -16.76 -5.96 -10.84
CA HIS A 89 -15.42 -5.94 -11.44
C HIS A 89 -14.48 -7.06 -10.98
N ALA A 90 -14.92 -8.00 -10.12
CA ALA A 90 -14.08 -9.14 -9.78
C ALA A 90 -13.82 -10.00 -11.03
N GLY A 91 -12.57 -10.35 -11.26
CA GLY A 91 -12.16 -11.10 -12.43
C GLY A 91 -10.78 -11.72 -12.27
N PRO A 92 -10.41 -12.62 -13.20
CA PRO A 92 -9.08 -13.23 -13.21
C PRO A 92 -7.99 -12.21 -13.53
N ASN A 93 -6.75 -12.55 -13.19
CA ASN A 93 -5.56 -11.69 -13.33
C ASN A 93 -5.70 -10.37 -12.56
N SER A 94 -6.34 -10.44 -11.41
CA SER A 94 -6.50 -9.29 -10.52
C SER A 94 -5.19 -8.95 -9.82
N ILE A 95 -4.87 -7.65 -9.79
CA ILE A 95 -3.66 -7.13 -9.15
C ILE A 95 -4.06 -6.16 -8.06
N GLY A 96 -3.60 -6.44 -6.84
CA GLY A 96 -3.59 -5.46 -5.76
C GLY A 96 -2.33 -4.60 -5.84
N ILE A 97 -2.46 -3.31 -5.60
CA ILE A 97 -1.37 -2.34 -5.68
C ILE A 97 -1.29 -1.61 -4.35
N ILE A 98 -0.17 -1.73 -3.64
CA ILE A 98 0.08 -1.00 -2.40
C ILE A 98 1.07 0.11 -2.69
N ASP A 99 0.68 1.33 -2.35
CA ASP A 99 1.50 2.51 -2.55
C ASP A 99 1.15 3.60 -1.53
N GLU A 100 2.01 4.62 -1.45
CA GLU A 100 1.84 5.77 -0.57
C GLU A 100 1.52 7.03 -1.37
N THR A 101 0.67 7.86 -0.81
CA THR A 101 0.49 9.22 -1.31
C THR A 101 0.90 10.21 -0.23
N SER A 102 1.61 11.25 -0.60
CA SER A 102 2.01 12.31 0.30
C SER A 102 1.52 13.66 -0.18
N ASP A 103 1.06 14.50 0.76
CA ASP A 103 0.58 15.84 0.45
C ASP A 103 1.24 16.88 1.35
N VAL A 104 1.87 17.88 0.72
CA VAL A 104 2.56 18.98 1.41
C VAL A 104 1.55 19.82 2.18
N LYS A 105 1.84 20.10 3.43
CA LYS A 105 1.01 20.95 4.29
C LYS A 105 1.84 22.10 4.87
N LYS A 106 1.18 23.24 5.03
CA LYS A 106 1.69 24.36 5.83
C LYS A 106 1.20 24.22 7.25
N GLY A 107 2.07 24.46 8.23
CA GLY A 107 1.71 24.34 9.64
C GLY A 107 1.79 22.94 10.20
N ASP A 108 1.38 22.76 11.46
CA ASP A 108 1.63 21.60 12.29
C ASP A 108 0.36 20.94 12.86
N LYS A 109 -0.83 21.48 12.54
CA LYS A 109 -2.11 21.05 13.13
C LYS A 109 -2.82 19.94 12.38
N THR A 110 -2.48 19.73 11.09
CA THR A 110 -3.11 18.66 10.31
C THR A 110 -2.69 17.31 10.85
N PRO A 111 -3.63 16.37 11.15
CA PRO A 111 -3.31 15.03 11.62
C PRO A 111 -2.23 14.34 10.77
N GLY A 112 -1.23 13.76 11.42
CA GLY A 112 -0.15 13.04 10.76
C GLY A 112 0.93 13.88 10.10
N VAL A 113 0.80 15.22 10.13
CA VAL A 113 1.79 16.11 9.49
C VAL A 113 3.08 16.16 10.30
N GLN A 114 4.18 15.96 9.60
CA GLN A 114 5.54 16.18 10.11
C GLN A 114 6.53 16.33 8.95
N ARG A 115 7.77 16.71 9.25
CA ARG A 115 8.85 16.70 8.28
C ARG A 115 9.30 15.26 8.01
N GLN A 116 8.89 14.69 6.89
CA GLN A 116 9.17 13.32 6.45
C GLN A 116 9.38 13.27 4.94
N TRP A 117 9.69 12.09 4.40
CA TRP A 117 9.82 11.91 2.96
C TRP A 117 8.47 12.18 2.29
N CYS A 118 8.47 13.06 1.30
CA CYS A 118 7.30 13.42 0.52
C CYS A 118 7.54 13.00 -0.94
N GLY A 119 6.92 11.88 -1.36
CA GLY A 119 7.07 11.34 -2.72
C GLY A 119 6.65 12.33 -3.80
N LYS A 120 5.61 13.14 -3.54
CA LYS A 120 5.11 14.17 -4.47
C LYS A 120 6.17 15.20 -4.90
N VAL A 121 7.14 15.50 -4.04
CA VAL A 121 8.20 16.48 -4.31
C VAL A 121 9.61 15.86 -4.28
N GLY A 122 9.74 14.55 -4.05
CA GLY A 122 11.00 13.82 -4.08
C GLY A 122 12.03 14.25 -3.01
N LYS A 123 11.58 14.80 -1.88
CA LYS A 123 12.46 15.26 -0.78
C LYS A 123 11.76 15.21 0.57
N LYS A 124 12.51 15.38 1.66
CA LYS A 124 11.92 15.57 2.99
C LYS A 124 11.24 16.93 3.09
N GLU A 125 9.93 16.92 3.31
CA GLU A 125 9.11 18.13 3.42
C GLU A 125 8.06 17.94 4.54
N ASN A 126 7.47 19.06 4.98
CA ASN A 126 6.34 19.00 5.92
C ASN A 126 5.09 18.50 5.19
N CYS A 127 4.74 17.25 5.40
CA CYS A 127 3.66 16.57 4.68
C CYS A 127 2.94 15.55 5.57
N LEU A 128 1.73 15.20 5.17
CA LEU A 128 1.07 13.98 5.62
C LEU A 128 1.33 12.86 4.60
N VAL A 129 1.20 11.62 5.05
CA VAL A 129 1.32 10.43 4.20
C VAL A 129 0.12 9.52 4.44
N THR A 130 -0.43 8.98 3.37
CA THR A 130 -1.49 7.98 3.38
C THR A 130 -1.03 6.73 2.66
N VAL A 131 -1.40 5.57 3.18
CA VAL A 131 -1.17 4.25 2.57
C VAL A 131 -2.44 3.85 1.84
N HIS A 132 -2.33 3.36 0.62
CA HIS A 132 -3.47 2.99 -0.21
C HIS A 132 -3.36 1.57 -0.72
N LEU A 133 -4.52 0.94 -0.91
CA LEU A 133 -4.70 -0.30 -1.64
C LEU A 133 -5.50 -0.01 -2.91
N GLY A 134 -4.90 -0.26 -4.06
CA GLY A 134 -5.54 -0.24 -5.36
C GLY A 134 -5.93 -1.65 -5.81
N TYR A 135 -6.89 -1.73 -6.73
CA TYR A 135 -7.32 -2.93 -7.42
C TYR A 135 -7.32 -2.70 -8.91
N ALA A 136 -6.76 -3.63 -9.67
CA ALA A 136 -6.76 -3.59 -11.13
C ALA A 136 -7.10 -4.98 -11.70
N THR A 137 -7.92 -5.02 -12.76
CA THR A 137 -8.25 -6.21 -13.53
C THR A 137 -8.70 -5.79 -14.93
N GLY A 138 -8.09 -6.36 -15.97
CA GLY A 138 -8.34 -5.91 -17.35
C GLY A 138 -8.11 -4.39 -17.49
N ASP A 139 -9.11 -3.68 -18.01
CA ASP A 139 -9.07 -2.22 -18.16
C ASP A 139 -9.60 -1.46 -16.93
N PHE A 140 -10.13 -2.16 -15.93
CA PHE A 140 -10.66 -1.54 -14.71
C PHE A 140 -9.56 -1.37 -13.66
N HIS A 141 -9.51 -0.19 -13.06
CA HIS A 141 -8.66 0.07 -11.90
C HIS A 141 -9.28 1.13 -10.99
N CYS A 142 -9.12 0.96 -9.68
CA CYS A 142 -9.57 1.95 -8.69
C CYS A 142 -8.79 1.81 -7.37
N LEU A 143 -8.86 2.85 -6.54
CA LEU A 143 -8.51 2.72 -5.12
C LEU A 143 -9.68 2.06 -4.38
N VAL A 144 -9.39 1.04 -3.58
CA VAL A 144 -10.38 0.29 -2.82
C VAL A 144 -10.33 0.56 -1.32
N ASP A 145 -9.17 1.01 -0.82
CA ASP A 145 -9.02 1.42 0.57
C ASP A 145 -7.84 2.38 0.75
N GLY A 146 -7.78 3.03 1.91
CA GLY A 146 -6.66 3.88 2.30
C GLY A 146 -6.76 4.31 3.75
N ASP A 147 -5.60 4.54 4.39
CA ASP A 147 -5.53 4.99 5.77
C ASP A 147 -4.39 5.99 5.97
N LEU A 148 -4.58 6.87 6.96
CA LEU A 148 -3.58 7.86 7.32
C LEU A 148 -2.44 7.21 8.12
N PHE A 149 -1.22 7.45 7.70
CA PHE A 149 -0.05 7.15 8.53
C PHE A 149 0.07 8.17 9.65
N LEU A 150 -0.16 7.73 10.89
CA LEU A 150 0.07 8.54 12.08
C LEU A 150 1.51 8.32 12.55
N PRO A 151 2.43 9.32 12.44
CA PRO A 151 3.80 9.18 12.92
C PRO A 151 3.90 8.92 14.42
N GLU A 152 4.97 8.27 14.85
CA GLU A 152 5.23 7.95 16.25
C GLU A 152 5.23 9.22 17.14
N SER A 153 5.83 10.30 16.66
CA SER A 153 5.83 11.62 17.33
C SER A 153 4.43 12.20 17.59
N TRP A 154 3.45 11.87 16.75
CA TRP A 154 2.05 12.19 16.99
C TRP A 154 1.42 11.24 18.00
N SER A 155 1.66 9.94 17.82
CA SER A 155 1.10 8.89 18.69
C SER A 155 1.52 9.05 20.15
N GLU A 156 2.72 9.52 20.40
CA GLU A 156 3.26 9.80 21.74
C GLU A 156 2.69 11.09 22.35
N ASP A 157 2.38 12.10 21.54
CA ASP A 157 1.75 13.35 21.99
C ASP A 157 0.21 13.25 21.98
N ARG A 158 -0.34 12.62 23.03
CA ARG A 158 -1.80 12.46 23.16
C ARG A 158 -2.54 13.78 23.32
N GLY A 159 -1.87 14.84 23.80
CA GLY A 159 -2.43 16.19 23.87
C GLY A 159 -2.68 16.74 22.48
N ARG A 160 -1.70 16.65 21.62
CA ARG A 160 -1.78 17.02 20.20
C ARG A 160 -2.82 16.19 19.44
N CYS A 161 -2.86 14.88 19.68
CA CYS A 161 -3.87 14.00 19.09
C CYS A 161 -5.29 14.46 19.45
N ARG A 162 -5.58 14.71 20.73
CA ARG A 162 -6.90 15.19 21.18
C ARG A 162 -7.27 16.54 20.58
N ALA A 163 -6.33 17.47 20.52
CA ALA A 163 -6.54 18.78 19.90
C ALA A 163 -6.86 18.70 18.40
N ALA A 164 -6.40 17.65 17.73
CA ALA A 164 -6.65 17.36 16.31
C ALA A 164 -7.85 16.42 16.09
N GLY A 165 -8.57 16.02 17.14
CA GLY A 165 -9.71 15.10 17.04
C GLY A 165 -9.35 13.64 16.76
N ILE A 166 -8.08 13.24 17.00
CA ILE A 166 -7.64 11.84 16.80
C ILE A 166 -8.09 11.01 18.00
N PRO A 167 -8.87 9.92 17.80
CA PRO A 167 -9.31 9.03 18.86
C PRO A 167 -8.15 8.39 19.64
N ASN A 168 -8.40 8.03 20.90
CA ASN A 168 -7.34 7.49 21.77
C ASN A 168 -6.82 6.12 21.33
N GLU A 169 -7.65 5.34 20.66
CA GLU A 169 -7.31 4.02 20.09
C GLU A 169 -6.42 4.11 18.85
N VAL A 170 -6.39 5.26 18.17
CA VAL A 170 -5.52 5.47 17.02
C VAL A 170 -4.10 5.74 17.50
N VAL A 171 -3.23 4.77 17.26
CA VAL A 171 -1.82 4.79 17.64
C VAL A 171 -0.91 4.62 16.42
N TYR A 172 0.39 4.83 16.62
CA TYR A 172 1.37 4.54 15.59
C TYR A 172 1.28 3.09 15.11
N ARG A 173 1.23 2.93 13.79
CA ARG A 173 1.41 1.67 13.08
C ARG A 173 2.41 1.90 11.96
N PRO A 174 3.44 1.06 11.80
CA PRO A 174 4.32 1.19 10.65
C PRO A 174 3.50 1.01 9.35
N LYS A 175 3.88 1.67 8.28
CA LYS A 175 3.13 1.70 7.00
C LYS A 175 2.86 0.30 6.45
N TRP A 176 3.82 -0.63 6.59
CA TRP A 176 3.64 -2.02 6.17
C TRP A 176 2.54 -2.74 6.97
N GLN A 177 2.33 -2.40 8.23
CA GLN A 177 1.22 -2.94 9.03
C GLN A 177 -0.11 -2.37 8.56
N ILE A 178 -0.18 -1.06 8.28
CA ILE A 178 -1.37 -0.43 7.69
C ILE A 178 -1.71 -1.14 6.37
N ALA A 179 -0.73 -1.38 5.50
CA ALA A 179 -0.94 -2.07 4.24
C ALA A 179 -1.52 -3.49 4.42
N LEU A 180 -1.05 -4.27 5.41
CA LEU A 180 -1.63 -5.58 5.74
C LEU A 180 -3.07 -5.47 6.25
N GLU A 181 -3.38 -4.46 7.06
CA GLU A 181 -4.73 -4.24 7.59
C GLU A 181 -5.72 -3.85 6.48
N LEU A 182 -5.30 -2.99 5.52
CA LEU A 182 -6.09 -2.67 4.32
C LEU A 182 -6.34 -3.92 3.47
N PHE A 183 -5.31 -4.73 3.27
CA PHE A 183 -5.40 -5.99 2.54
C PHE A 183 -6.35 -6.98 3.23
N ASP A 184 -6.23 -7.17 4.56
CA ASP A 184 -7.10 -8.07 5.33
C ASP A 184 -8.56 -7.62 5.28
N ARG A 185 -8.84 -6.31 5.38
CA ARG A 185 -10.18 -5.74 5.21
C ARG A 185 -10.74 -6.06 3.83
N ALA A 186 -9.97 -5.80 2.77
CA ALA A 186 -10.41 -6.03 1.40
C ALA A 186 -10.73 -7.52 1.16
N ARG A 187 -9.90 -8.42 1.66
CA ARG A 187 -10.18 -9.86 1.62
C ARG A 187 -11.41 -10.25 2.44
N GLY A 188 -11.58 -9.66 3.61
CA GLY A 188 -12.76 -9.86 4.46
C GLY A 188 -14.07 -9.46 3.76
N ASN A 189 -14.02 -8.46 2.89
CA ASN A 189 -15.14 -8.01 2.06
C ASN A 189 -15.25 -8.75 0.71
N GLY A 190 -14.47 -9.83 0.53
CA GLY A 190 -14.57 -10.72 -0.63
C GLY A 190 -13.70 -10.35 -1.84
N LEU A 191 -12.85 -9.31 -1.75
CA LEU A 191 -11.88 -9.04 -2.79
C LEU A 191 -10.79 -10.11 -2.80
N THR A 192 -10.47 -10.60 -3.99
CA THR A 192 -9.36 -11.53 -4.23
C THR A 192 -8.33 -10.87 -5.13
N PHE A 193 -7.06 -11.16 -4.86
CA PHE A 193 -5.95 -10.69 -5.66
C PHE A 193 -5.12 -11.89 -6.10
N ASP A 194 -4.95 -12.07 -7.42
CA ASP A 194 -4.03 -13.09 -7.93
C ASP A 194 -2.59 -12.72 -7.58
N TRP A 195 -2.27 -11.42 -7.67
CA TRP A 195 -0.98 -10.88 -7.30
C TRP A 195 -1.12 -9.57 -6.53
N LEU A 196 -0.19 -9.33 -5.62
CA LEU A 196 0.04 -8.04 -5.00
C LEU A 196 1.35 -7.43 -5.52
N THR A 197 1.37 -6.12 -5.77
CA THR A 197 2.61 -5.42 -6.16
C THR A 197 2.82 -4.17 -5.33
N PHE A 198 4.08 -3.85 -5.07
CA PHE A 198 4.49 -2.71 -4.24
C PHE A 198 5.97 -2.38 -4.47
N ASP A 199 6.35 -1.18 -4.10
CA ASP A 199 7.70 -0.65 -4.24
C ASP A 199 8.70 -1.18 -3.17
N GLU A 200 9.96 -0.73 -3.26
CA GLU A 200 11.03 -1.09 -2.32
C GLU A 200 10.78 -0.61 -0.88
N GLY A 201 9.94 0.39 -0.69
CA GLY A 201 9.54 0.87 0.64
C GLY A 201 8.90 -0.24 1.46
N TYR A 202 8.06 -1.06 0.83
CA TYR A 202 7.42 -2.26 1.39
C TYR A 202 8.26 -3.52 1.17
N GLY A 203 8.82 -3.69 -0.02
CA GLY A 203 9.62 -4.88 -0.38
C GLY A 203 10.88 -5.03 0.48
N SER A 204 11.41 -3.94 1.05
CA SER A 204 12.51 -3.99 2.01
C SER A 204 12.12 -4.46 3.42
N LYS A 205 10.83 -4.75 3.70
CA LYS A 205 10.31 -5.07 5.04
C LYS A 205 10.06 -6.58 5.20
N PRO A 206 10.96 -7.33 5.85
CA PRO A 206 10.78 -8.78 6.02
C PRO A 206 9.48 -9.16 6.72
N LEU A 207 9.00 -8.34 7.67
CA LEU A 207 7.74 -8.58 8.37
C LEU A 207 6.52 -8.45 7.45
N PHE A 208 6.59 -7.57 6.45
CA PHE A 208 5.54 -7.41 5.46
C PHE A 208 5.49 -8.61 4.51
N LEU A 209 6.65 -8.98 3.95
CA LEU A 209 6.75 -10.13 3.04
C LEU A 209 6.32 -11.43 3.73
N GLN A 210 6.76 -11.67 4.97
CA GLN A 210 6.31 -12.80 5.77
C GLN A 210 4.80 -12.72 6.03
N GLY A 211 4.27 -11.54 6.35
CA GLY A 211 2.84 -11.34 6.58
C GLY A 211 1.98 -11.68 5.36
N LEU A 212 2.45 -11.43 4.15
CA LEU A 212 1.77 -11.83 2.91
C LEU A 212 1.86 -13.33 2.67
N ASP A 213 3.04 -13.92 2.90
CA ASP A 213 3.26 -15.38 2.78
C ASP A 213 2.37 -16.15 3.76
N ASP A 214 2.29 -15.72 5.02
CA ASP A 214 1.41 -16.31 6.06
C ASP A 214 -0.08 -16.30 5.64
N ARG A 215 -0.47 -15.38 4.75
CA ARG A 215 -1.82 -15.26 4.18
C ARG A 215 -2.00 -16.01 2.87
N GLY A 216 -0.93 -16.68 2.38
CA GLY A 216 -0.91 -17.36 1.09
C GLY A 216 -1.05 -16.41 -0.10
N GLN A 217 -0.68 -15.13 0.05
CA GLN A 217 -0.82 -14.14 -1.00
C GLN A 217 0.45 -14.09 -1.86
N LEU A 218 0.29 -14.33 -3.16
CA LEU A 218 1.36 -14.14 -4.14
C LEU A 218 1.65 -12.65 -4.35
N PHE A 219 2.92 -12.31 -4.49
CA PHE A 219 3.33 -10.92 -4.67
C PHE A 219 4.53 -10.75 -5.60
N VAL A 220 4.63 -9.57 -6.18
CA VAL A 220 5.81 -9.05 -6.88
C VAL A 220 6.26 -7.79 -6.17
N ALA A 221 7.45 -7.83 -5.58
CA ALA A 221 8.01 -6.76 -4.77
C ALA A 221 9.24 -6.16 -5.45
N GLU A 222 9.33 -4.85 -5.53
CA GLU A 222 10.63 -4.22 -5.73
C GLU A 222 11.42 -4.29 -4.43
N VAL A 223 12.70 -4.66 -4.51
CA VAL A 223 13.60 -4.72 -3.36
C VAL A 223 14.87 -3.93 -3.65
N PRO A 224 15.47 -3.25 -2.65
CA PRO A 224 16.70 -2.53 -2.84
C PRO A 224 17.86 -3.50 -3.13
N VAL A 225 18.87 -3.03 -3.85
CA VAL A 225 20.07 -3.82 -4.14
C VAL A 225 20.82 -4.29 -2.87
N THR A 226 20.53 -3.66 -1.74
CA THR A 226 21.04 -4.02 -0.40
C THR A 226 20.19 -5.06 0.32
N PHE A 227 19.08 -5.52 -0.27
CA PHE A 227 18.23 -6.55 0.31
C PHE A 227 19.04 -7.80 0.67
N SER A 228 18.90 -8.26 1.93
CA SER A 228 19.76 -9.28 2.51
C SER A 228 19.12 -10.66 2.44
N CYS A 229 19.81 -11.63 1.84
CA CYS A 229 19.31 -12.97 1.62
C CYS A 229 20.46 -14.00 1.52
N TRP A 230 20.10 -15.25 1.40
CA TRP A 230 21.01 -16.38 1.10
C TRP A 230 20.57 -17.02 -0.22
N SER A 231 21.52 -17.59 -0.94
CA SER A 231 21.23 -18.48 -2.10
C SER A 231 20.59 -19.81 -1.70
N GLU A 232 20.91 -20.28 -0.49
CA GLU A 232 20.39 -21.50 0.12
C GLU A 232 20.16 -21.29 1.60
N ALA A 233 19.20 -22.02 2.19
CA ALA A 233 18.88 -21.88 3.60
C ALA A 233 20.11 -22.22 4.49
N PRO A 234 20.60 -21.27 5.29
CA PRO A 234 21.72 -21.51 6.18
C PRO A 234 21.30 -22.44 7.33
N PRO A 235 22.25 -23.24 7.88
CA PRO A 235 21.95 -24.15 8.98
C PRO A 235 21.59 -23.37 10.25
N VAL A 236 20.47 -23.74 10.87
CA VAL A 236 19.95 -23.16 12.11
C VAL A 236 20.02 -24.15 13.26
N ALA A 237 20.53 -23.71 14.41
CA ALA A 237 20.51 -24.47 15.66
C ALA A 237 19.22 -24.16 16.43
N HIS A 238 18.32 -25.13 16.51
CA HIS A 238 17.05 -25.02 17.25
C HIS A 238 17.17 -25.29 18.73
N ARG A 239 18.20 -26.06 19.16
CA ARG A 239 18.45 -26.36 20.54
C ARG A 239 19.95 -26.38 20.84
N PRO A 240 20.42 -25.68 21.88
CA PRO A 240 21.69 -25.97 22.50
C PRO A 240 21.43 -26.95 23.64
N TYR A 241 21.25 -28.22 23.38
CA TYR A 241 21.28 -29.22 24.44
C TYR A 241 22.59 -29.98 24.36
N ARG A 242 23.49 -29.69 25.31
CA ARG A 242 24.50 -30.64 25.75
C ARG A 242 24.03 -31.24 27.06
N ARG A 243 23.75 -32.54 27.08
CA ARG A 243 23.55 -33.30 28.31
C ARG A 243 24.81 -33.13 29.16
N GLY A 244 24.73 -32.47 30.33
CA GLY A 244 25.85 -32.20 31.19
C GLY A 244 26.53 -30.82 31.04
N GLY A 245 26.08 -29.93 30.16
CA GLY A 245 26.60 -28.56 30.07
C GLY A 245 26.06 -27.64 31.15
N ARG A 246 26.95 -26.83 31.78
CA ARG A 246 26.54 -25.76 32.69
C ARG A 246 25.94 -24.59 31.89
N GLY A 247 24.77 -24.10 32.28
CA GLY A 247 24.12 -22.93 31.72
C GLY A 247 22.63 -23.12 31.35
N ARG A 248 21.87 -22.02 31.25
CA ARG A 248 20.45 -22.02 30.88
C ARG A 248 20.28 -22.41 29.42
N SER A 249 19.39 -23.36 29.11
CA SER A 249 19.02 -23.71 27.74
C SER A 249 18.55 -22.48 26.99
N ARG A 250 19.08 -22.24 25.78
CA ARG A 250 18.61 -21.16 24.94
C ARG A 250 17.22 -21.50 24.36
N LYS A 251 16.31 -20.56 24.44
CA LYS A 251 14.93 -20.73 23.96
C LYS A 251 14.73 -20.35 22.51
N THR A 252 15.64 -19.54 21.92
CA THR A 252 15.50 -18.97 20.59
C THR A 252 16.43 -19.66 19.58
N PRO A 253 15.98 -19.91 18.34
CA PRO A 253 16.81 -20.36 17.23
C PRO A 253 17.95 -19.37 16.95
N ARG A 254 19.05 -19.87 16.39
CA ARG A 254 20.19 -19.04 15.92
C ARG A 254 20.87 -19.70 14.73
N LEU A 255 21.56 -18.92 13.93
CA LEU A 255 22.46 -19.47 12.93
C LEU A 255 23.57 -20.29 13.61
N ARG A 256 23.97 -21.38 13.01
CA ARG A 256 25.15 -22.14 13.43
C ARG A 256 26.43 -21.32 13.18
N CYS A 257 27.50 -21.62 13.89
CA CYS A 257 28.77 -20.91 13.75
C CYS A 257 29.43 -21.09 12.37
N ASP A 258 29.07 -22.18 11.66
CA ASP A 258 29.50 -22.52 10.31
C ASP A 258 28.53 -22.02 9.22
N ALA A 259 27.46 -21.34 9.59
CA ALA A 259 26.47 -20.80 8.65
C ALA A 259 27.09 -19.66 7.81
N PRO A 260 26.87 -19.65 6.48
CA PRO A 260 27.33 -18.56 5.64
C PRO A 260 26.63 -17.25 6.03
N ALA A 261 27.37 -16.14 5.91
CA ALA A 261 26.77 -14.82 6.07
C ALA A 261 25.76 -14.53 4.95
N PRO A 262 24.68 -13.78 5.24
CA PRO A 262 23.77 -13.33 4.20
C PRO A 262 24.49 -12.36 3.27
N MET A 263 24.08 -12.37 1.99
CA MET A 263 24.62 -11.51 0.96
C MET A 263 23.56 -10.47 0.55
N SER A 264 23.98 -9.33 0.06
CA SER A 264 23.08 -8.41 -0.62
C SER A 264 22.74 -8.92 -2.03
N VAL A 265 21.62 -8.46 -2.61
CA VAL A 265 21.27 -8.77 -4.01
C VAL A 265 22.39 -8.37 -4.96
N LYS A 266 23.02 -7.21 -4.71
CA LYS A 266 24.18 -6.73 -5.48
C LYS A 266 25.36 -7.72 -5.43
N ASP A 267 25.67 -8.25 -4.24
CA ASP A 267 26.77 -9.19 -4.05
C ASP A 267 26.42 -10.57 -4.63
N LEU A 268 25.14 -11.01 -4.52
CA LEU A 268 24.67 -12.22 -5.19
C LEU A 268 24.84 -12.13 -6.70
N LEU A 269 24.44 -11.02 -7.32
CA LEU A 269 24.62 -10.82 -8.77
C LEU A 269 26.08 -10.91 -9.20
N LYS A 270 27.00 -10.40 -8.38
CA LYS A 270 28.43 -10.33 -8.69
C LYS A 270 29.16 -11.63 -8.40
N HIS A 271 28.83 -12.33 -7.33
CA HIS A 271 29.64 -13.42 -6.78
C HIS A 271 28.96 -14.80 -6.81
N SER A 272 27.63 -14.86 -6.75
CA SER A 272 26.93 -16.15 -6.79
C SER A 272 26.97 -16.76 -8.19
N PRO A 273 27.46 -18.00 -8.37
CA PRO A 273 27.45 -18.69 -9.67
C PRO A 273 26.05 -18.76 -10.28
N ALA A 274 25.00 -18.90 -9.44
CA ALA A 274 23.60 -18.98 -9.87
C ALA A 274 23.13 -17.75 -10.66
N LEU A 275 23.70 -16.58 -10.42
CA LEU A 275 23.37 -15.35 -11.16
C LEU A 275 24.53 -14.87 -12.03
N ARG A 276 25.76 -14.95 -11.55
CA ARG A 276 26.95 -14.49 -12.30
C ARG A 276 27.08 -15.22 -13.63
N ASP A 277 26.99 -16.54 -13.62
CA ASP A 277 27.26 -17.41 -14.78
C ASP A 277 26.01 -17.61 -15.66
N GLN A 278 24.84 -17.11 -15.23
CA GLN A 278 23.60 -17.18 -16.00
C GLN A 278 23.63 -16.14 -17.13
N PRO A 279 23.21 -16.49 -18.37
CA PRO A 279 23.03 -15.50 -19.43
C PRO A 279 21.89 -14.54 -19.13
N TRP A 280 21.99 -13.30 -19.60
CA TRP A 280 20.88 -12.35 -19.58
C TRP A 280 19.83 -12.75 -20.63
N VAL A 281 18.57 -12.84 -20.21
CA VAL A 281 17.44 -13.13 -21.10
C VAL A 281 16.68 -11.85 -21.38
N ARG A 282 16.48 -11.55 -22.66
CA ARG A 282 15.84 -10.30 -23.11
C ARG A 282 14.33 -10.47 -23.23
N TYR A 283 13.59 -9.47 -22.72
CA TYR A 283 12.14 -9.39 -22.79
C TYR A 283 11.69 -8.01 -23.31
N LEU A 284 10.79 -8.02 -24.29
CA LEU A 284 10.00 -6.85 -24.64
C LEU A 284 8.84 -6.76 -23.64
N VAL A 285 8.86 -5.75 -22.78
CA VAL A 285 7.84 -5.58 -21.73
C VAL A 285 6.59 -4.94 -22.29
N LYS A 286 6.75 -3.83 -23.03
CA LYS A 286 5.66 -3.13 -23.73
C LYS A 286 6.23 -2.12 -24.72
N ASP A 287 5.37 -1.66 -25.62
CA ASP A 287 5.64 -0.47 -26.42
C ASP A 287 5.26 0.77 -25.62
N GLY A 288 6.20 1.64 -25.39
CA GLY A 288 6.02 2.90 -24.67
C GLY A 288 5.96 4.10 -25.59
N LEU A 289 5.49 5.25 -25.11
CA LEU A 289 5.46 6.51 -25.88
C LEU A 289 6.83 6.97 -26.38
N LYS A 290 7.93 6.52 -25.75
CA LYS A 290 9.33 6.82 -26.11
C LYS A 290 10.02 5.67 -26.85
N GLY A 291 9.29 4.67 -27.30
CA GLY A 291 9.80 3.46 -27.92
C GLY A 291 9.61 2.19 -27.09
N PRO A 292 10.09 1.03 -27.57
CA PRO A 292 9.91 -0.23 -26.90
C PRO A 292 10.67 -0.26 -25.56
N MET A 293 10.03 -0.78 -24.53
CA MET A 293 10.65 -1.03 -23.23
C MET A 293 11.23 -2.44 -23.23
N VAL A 294 12.55 -2.53 -23.33
CA VAL A 294 13.26 -3.81 -23.41
C VAL A 294 14.12 -3.99 -22.18
N TRP A 295 13.92 -5.09 -21.49
CA TRP A 295 14.66 -5.45 -20.29
C TRP A 295 15.41 -6.75 -20.48
N GLU A 296 16.56 -6.85 -19.87
CA GLU A 296 17.29 -8.10 -19.71
C GLU A 296 17.20 -8.55 -18.26
N THR A 297 16.95 -9.83 -18.05
CA THR A 297 16.74 -10.38 -16.72
C THR A 297 17.60 -11.60 -16.44
N LYS A 298 17.89 -11.80 -15.16
CA LYS A 298 18.39 -13.05 -14.58
C LYS A 298 17.49 -13.42 -13.42
N HIS A 299 17.42 -14.71 -13.09
CA HIS A 299 16.54 -15.15 -12.02
C HIS A 299 17.18 -16.28 -11.21
N THR A 300 16.91 -16.32 -9.89
CA THR A 300 17.32 -17.41 -9.00
C THR A 300 16.35 -17.53 -7.82
N ARG A 301 16.45 -18.64 -7.08
CA ARG A 301 15.81 -18.75 -5.76
C ARG A 301 16.71 -18.15 -4.70
N ILE A 302 16.09 -17.56 -3.69
CA ILE A 302 16.77 -17.03 -2.52
C ILE A 302 15.97 -17.34 -1.25
N VAL A 303 16.65 -17.35 -0.12
CA VAL A 303 16.04 -17.39 1.19
C VAL A 303 16.19 -16.02 1.82
N MET A 304 15.08 -15.35 2.10
CA MET A 304 15.06 -14.02 2.70
C MET A 304 15.61 -14.07 4.13
N LYS A 305 16.41 -13.06 4.51
CA LYS A 305 16.75 -12.84 5.91
C LYS A 305 15.57 -12.18 6.61
N ASN A 306 14.99 -12.88 7.59
CA ASN A 306 13.87 -12.35 8.37
C ASN A 306 14.29 -11.29 9.40
N ALA A 307 13.32 -10.67 10.09
CA ALA A 307 13.55 -9.63 11.07
C ALA A 307 14.39 -10.09 12.29
N ALA A 308 14.40 -11.40 12.61
CA ALA A 308 15.22 -11.98 13.65
C ALA A 308 16.66 -12.31 13.20
N GLY A 309 17.01 -12.03 11.95
CA GLY A 309 18.31 -12.36 11.39
C GLY A 309 18.50 -13.82 10.99
N LEU A 310 17.40 -14.56 10.88
CA LEU A 310 17.34 -15.99 10.54
C LEU A 310 16.81 -16.18 9.11
N PRO A 311 16.95 -17.40 8.51
CA PRO A 311 16.30 -17.69 7.26
C PRO A 311 14.78 -17.58 7.43
N GLY A 312 14.16 -16.84 6.53
CA GLY A 312 12.72 -16.65 6.39
C GLY A 312 12.16 -17.44 5.20
N ILE A 313 11.24 -16.82 4.46
CA ILE A 313 10.60 -17.43 3.31
C ILE A 313 11.57 -17.60 2.13
N GLU A 314 11.30 -18.62 1.32
CA GLU A 314 11.97 -18.84 0.05
C GLU A 314 11.25 -18.02 -1.04
N LEU A 315 12.01 -17.30 -1.86
CA LEU A 315 11.49 -16.38 -2.87
C LEU A 315 12.21 -16.58 -4.20
N HIS A 316 11.55 -16.21 -5.28
CA HIS A 316 12.17 -16.01 -6.57
C HIS A 316 12.69 -14.57 -6.68
N LEU A 317 13.99 -14.44 -6.90
CA LEU A 317 14.64 -13.16 -7.19
C LEU A 317 14.77 -13.00 -8.70
N VAL A 318 14.24 -11.91 -9.24
CA VAL A 318 14.46 -11.46 -10.61
C VAL A 318 15.31 -10.19 -10.55
N VAL A 319 16.47 -10.23 -11.18
CA VAL A 319 17.31 -9.04 -11.39
C VAL A 319 17.10 -8.58 -12.82
N ALA A 320 16.69 -7.34 -12.98
CA ALA A 320 16.39 -6.76 -14.28
C ALA A 320 17.24 -5.51 -14.54
N ARG A 321 17.63 -5.30 -15.80
CA ARG A 321 18.26 -4.06 -16.25
C ARG A 321 17.62 -3.55 -17.53
N ASN A 322 17.50 -2.25 -17.65
CA ASN A 322 17.04 -1.63 -18.90
C ASN A 322 18.18 -1.73 -19.94
N VAL A 323 17.84 -2.19 -21.15
CA VAL A 323 18.85 -2.31 -22.25
C VAL A 323 19.14 -0.98 -22.90
N LEU A 324 18.15 -0.04 -22.90
CA LEU A 324 18.25 1.24 -23.57
C LEU A 324 18.77 2.35 -22.63
N ASP A 325 18.77 2.09 -21.34
CA ASP A 325 19.27 2.99 -20.28
C ASP A 325 19.92 2.12 -19.18
N PRO A 326 21.15 1.59 -19.41
CA PRO A 326 21.83 0.61 -18.58
C PRO A 326 22.39 1.20 -17.27
#